data_34f92ae89c617677ba7c8dbe80e8d320
#
_entry.id   34f92ae89c617677ba7c8dbe80e8d320
#
_cell.length_a   1.000
_cell.length_b   1.000
_cell.length_c   1.000
_cell.angle_alpha   90.00
_cell.angle_beta   90.00
_cell.angle_gamma   90.00
#
_symmetry.space_group_name_H-M   'P 1'
#
loop_
_entity.id
_entity.type
_entity.pdbx_description
1 polymer ?
#
loop_
_entity_poly.entity_id
_entity_poly.type
_entity_poly.pdbx_seq_one_letter_code
_entity_poly.pdbx_strand_id
1 'polypeptide(L)'
;AKILKTEKHPDADRLKVCDVDIGSGRLVKVVCGAPNAKEGLLTIYAPPGAVIPKNQIKLVVSKIRGVTSQGMLCSESELNLSNQSEGITELSVEKYAKKVGINYFPKSSLNVIDISITPNRADCLGVRGIARDLAAAGSGKLKKQKKEKLNQKNKQKLSVKLIKEKNQGCTIFGSCLIVGVKNTESPDWLKKKIISLGQKPISAI
;
A
#
# COMPACT_ATOMS: atom_id res chain seq x y z
N ALA A 1 -15.84 -7.69 -5.36
CA ALA A 1 -17.25 -7.91 -5.69
C ALA A 1 -17.45 -7.88 -7.20
N LYS A 2 -18.59 -8.39 -7.67
CA LYS A 2 -18.99 -8.37 -9.09
C LYS A 2 -20.35 -7.73 -9.23
N ILE A 3 -20.50 -6.79 -10.15
CA ILE A 3 -21.79 -6.21 -10.50
C ILE A 3 -22.52 -7.20 -11.40
N LEU A 4 -23.67 -7.69 -10.98
CA LEU A 4 -24.48 -8.62 -11.78
C LEU A 4 -25.50 -7.91 -12.65
N LYS A 5 -26.10 -6.81 -12.14
CA LYS A 5 -27.12 -6.03 -12.83
C LYS A 5 -26.98 -4.56 -12.51
N THR A 6 -27.28 -3.70 -13.48
CA THR A 6 -27.36 -2.26 -13.28
C THR A 6 -28.66 -1.72 -13.85
N GLU A 7 -29.39 -0.93 -13.05
CA GLU A 7 -30.62 -0.24 -13.47
C GLU A 7 -30.47 1.26 -13.23
N LYS A 8 -31.17 2.08 -13.98
CA LYS A 8 -31.25 3.52 -13.72
C LYS A 8 -31.98 3.75 -12.39
N HIS A 9 -31.50 4.70 -11.62
CA HIS A 9 -32.19 5.09 -10.39
C HIS A 9 -33.53 5.78 -10.73
N PRO A 10 -34.65 5.43 -10.06
CA PRO A 10 -35.97 5.99 -10.41
C PRO A 10 -36.02 7.51 -10.29
N ASP A 11 -35.36 8.10 -9.30
CA ASP A 11 -35.44 9.55 -8.99
C ASP A 11 -34.11 10.29 -9.18
N ALA A 12 -33.19 9.75 -10.00
CA ALA A 12 -31.88 10.40 -10.22
C ALA A 12 -31.20 9.95 -11.51
N ASP A 13 -31.12 10.84 -12.49
CA ASP A 13 -30.56 10.53 -13.83
C ASP A 13 -29.08 10.11 -13.82
N ARG A 14 -28.31 10.57 -12.83
CA ARG A 14 -26.87 10.28 -12.72
C ARG A 14 -26.53 9.07 -11.85
N LEU A 15 -27.56 8.47 -11.22
CA LEU A 15 -27.34 7.33 -10.32
C LEU A 15 -27.80 6.03 -10.98
N LYS A 16 -27.16 4.95 -10.59
CA LYS A 16 -27.51 3.59 -10.97
C LYS A 16 -27.75 2.77 -9.69
N VAL A 17 -28.70 1.86 -9.73
CA VAL A 17 -28.91 0.84 -8.71
C VAL A 17 -28.22 -0.42 -9.20
N CYS A 18 -27.25 -0.91 -8.45
CA CYS A 18 -26.45 -2.07 -8.81
C CYS A 18 -26.79 -3.25 -7.89
N ASP A 19 -27.09 -4.42 -8.47
CA ASP A 19 -27.12 -5.69 -7.74
C ASP A 19 -25.69 -6.27 -7.76
N VAL A 20 -25.10 -6.40 -6.59
CA VAL A 20 -23.69 -6.72 -6.42
C VAL A 20 -23.53 -8.04 -5.69
N ASP A 21 -22.84 -8.98 -6.34
CA ASP A 21 -22.39 -10.23 -5.71
C ASP A 21 -21.12 -9.97 -4.88
N ILE A 22 -21.21 -10.22 -3.61
CA ILE A 22 -20.12 -10.07 -2.65
C ILE A 22 -19.46 -11.40 -2.28
N GLY A 23 -19.76 -12.48 -3.02
CA GLY A 23 -19.15 -13.79 -2.82
C GLY A 23 -19.68 -14.61 -1.66
N SER A 24 -20.72 -14.12 -0.98
CA SER A 24 -21.37 -14.81 0.15
C SER A 24 -22.63 -15.59 -0.26
N GLY A 25 -22.92 -15.71 -1.56
CA GLY A 25 -24.20 -16.18 -2.10
C GLY A 25 -25.34 -15.18 -1.88
N ARG A 26 -25.05 -13.99 -1.34
CA ARG A 26 -26.01 -12.91 -1.12
C ARG A 26 -25.75 -11.76 -2.07
N LEU A 27 -26.80 -11.26 -2.67
CA LEU A 27 -26.80 -10.05 -3.45
C LEU A 27 -27.06 -8.85 -2.54
N VAL A 28 -26.32 -7.80 -2.72
CA VAL A 28 -26.55 -6.51 -2.05
C VAL A 28 -26.88 -5.44 -3.07
N LYS A 29 -27.82 -4.56 -2.72
CA LYS A 29 -28.13 -3.38 -3.55
C LYS A 29 -27.25 -2.22 -3.16
N VAL A 30 -26.60 -1.62 -4.14
CA VAL A 30 -25.72 -0.47 -3.97
C VAL A 30 -26.09 0.62 -4.97
N VAL A 31 -26.36 1.83 -4.49
CA VAL A 31 -26.56 2.98 -5.35
C VAL A 31 -25.19 3.56 -5.70
N CYS A 32 -24.90 3.71 -7.00
CA CYS A 32 -23.62 4.14 -7.52
C CYS A 32 -23.79 5.29 -8.52
N GLY A 33 -22.99 6.35 -8.34
CA GLY A 33 -22.95 7.51 -9.24
C GLY A 33 -21.83 7.43 -10.30
N ALA A 34 -21.05 6.36 -10.31
CA ALA A 34 -19.93 6.23 -11.22
C ALA A 34 -20.40 5.92 -12.66
N PRO A 35 -19.90 6.64 -13.68
CA PRO A 35 -20.29 6.44 -15.07
C PRO A 35 -19.91 5.05 -15.59
N ASN A 36 -18.80 4.49 -15.12
CA ASN A 36 -18.27 3.19 -15.51
C ASN A 36 -18.93 2.00 -14.81
N ALA A 37 -19.90 2.20 -13.91
CA ALA A 37 -20.66 1.11 -13.32
C ALA A 37 -21.47 0.39 -14.41
N LYS A 38 -21.12 -0.87 -14.69
CA LYS A 38 -21.73 -1.71 -15.74
C LYS A 38 -21.81 -3.16 -15.28
N GLU A 39 -22.73 -3.90 -15.86
CA GLU A 39 -22.89 -5.33 -15.65
C GLU A 39 -21.63 -6.11 -16.02
N GLY A 40 -21.29 -7.11 -15.21
CA GLY A 40 -20.08 -7.94 -15.36
C GLY A 40 -18.82 -7.35 -14.76
N LEU A 41 -18.81 -6.06 -14.35
CA LEU A 41 -17.65 -5.41 -13.81
C LEU A 41 -17.23 -6.00 -12.45
N LEU A 42 -15.94 -6.33 -12.32
CA LEU A 42 -15.31 -6.66 -11.04
C LEU A 42 -14.77 -5.38 -10.41
N THR A 43 -15.17 -5.12 -9.18
CA THR A 43 -14.83 -3.88 -8.48
C THR A 43 -14.64 -4.10 -6.98
N ILE A 44 -14.24 -3.05 -6.27
CA ILE A 44 -14.05 -3.07 -4.81
C ILE A 44 -15.33 -2.57 -4.14
N TYR A 45 -15.89 -3.41 -3.28
CA TYR A 45 -17.05 -3.11 -2.48
C TYR A 45 -16.67 -2.88 -1.03
N ALA A 46 -17.13 -1.79 -0.44
CA ALA A 46 -17.02 -1.50 0.98
C ALA A 46 -18.37 -1.75 1.66
N PRO A 47 -18.46 -2.69 2.63
CA PRO A 47 -19.68 -2.99 3.34
C PRO A 47 -20.02 -1.91 4.37
N PRO A 48 -21.27 -1.88 4.87
CA PRO A 48 -21.62 -1.07 6.03
C PRO A 48 -20.71 -1.41 7.22
N GLY A 49 -20.25 -0.38 7.92
CA GLY A 49 -19.26 -0.48 8.99
C GLY A 49 -17.82 -0.25 8.55
N ALA A 50 -17.52 -0.36 7.26
CA ALA A 50 -16.19 -0.02 6.73
C ALA A 50 -15.92 1.50 6.83
N VAL A 51 -14.66 1.85 7.03
CA VAL A 51 -14.18 3.24 7.02
C VAL A 51 -13.42 3.50 5.72
N ILE A 52 -13.85 4.52 4.98
CA ILE A 52 -13.20 4.92 3.72
C ILE A 52 -11.90 5.68 4.04
N PRO A 53 -10.74 5.21 3.55
CA PRO A 53 -9.43 5.76 3.94
C PRO A 53 -9.25 7.25 3.64
N LYS A 54 -9.77 7.75 2.51
CA LYS A 54 -9.57 9.13 2.06
C LYS A 54 -10.21 10.17 2.99
N ASN A 55 -11.41 9.93 3.43
CA ASN A 55 -12.22 10.91 4.17
C ASN A 55 -12.64 10.44 5.56
N GLN A 56 -12.20 9.25 5.98
CA GLN A 56 -12.49 8.64 7.28
C GLN A 56 -13.99 8.45 7.55
N ILE A 57 -14.83 8.46 6.52
CA ILE A 57 -16.28 8.25 6.65
C ILE A 57 -16.55 6.77 6.93
N LYS A 58 -17.28 6.51 8.00
CA LYS A 58 -17.81 5.17 8.33
C LYS A 58 -19.10 4.95 7.53
N LEU A 59 -19.11 3.92 6.70
CA LEU A 59 -20.25 3.57 5.89
C LEU A 59 -21.40 3.00 6.76
N VAL A 60 -22.61 3.42 6.45
CA VAL A 60 -23.85 2.89 7.03
C VAL A 60 -24.83 2.52 5.92
N VAL A 61 -25.78 1.66 6.22
CA VAL A 61 -26.92 1.45 5.31
C VAL A 61 -27.69 2.76 5.22
N SER A 62 -27.86 3.29 4.03
CA SER A 62 -28.49 4.59 3.81
C SER A 62 -29.53 4.52 2.69
N LYS A 63 -30.55 5.37 2.78
CA LYS A 63 -31.50 5.60 1.69
C LYS A 63 -31.01 6.77 0.84
N ILE A 64 -30.75 6.49 -0.44
CA ILE A 64 -30.35 7.50 -1.43
C ILE A 64 -31.55 7.73 -2.35
N ARG A 65 -32.22 8.87 -2.21
CA ARG A 65 -33.43 9.22 -2.96
C ARG A 65 -34.45 8.08 -3.02
N GLY A 66 -34.80 7.53 -1.85
CA GLY A 66 -35.80 6.46 -1.75
C GLY A 66 -35.27 5.04 -1.89
N VAL A 67 -34.12 4.81 -2.53
CA VAL A 67 -33.52 3.49 -2.71
C VAL A 67 -32.51 3.19 -1.61
N THR A 68 -32.62 2.03 -0.97
CA THR A 68 -31.67 1.59 0.06
C THR A 68 -30.36 1.13 -0.55
N SER A 69 -29.25 1.73 -0.13
CA SER A 69 -27.88 1.34 -0.48
C SER A 69 -27.21 0.65 0.70
N GLN A 70 -26.71 -0.56 0.47
CA GLN A 70 -26.06 -1.41 1.46
C GLN A 70 -24.54 -1.39 1.25
N GLY A 71 -23.91 -0.22 1.44
CA GLY A 71 -22.49 -0.04 1.23
C GLY A 71 -22.16 0.80 0.00
N MET A 72 -20.93 0.70 -0.48
CA MET A 72 -20.39 1.57 -1.52
C MET A 72 -19.45 0.81 -2.47
N LEU A 73 -19.48 1.13 -3.75
CA LEU A 73 -18.47 0.74 -4.72
C LEU A 73 -17.40 1.83 -4.76
N CYS A 74 -16.14 1.46 -4.57
CA CYS A 74 -15.06 2.40 -4.31
C CYS A 74 -14.23 2.72 -5.55
N SER A 75 -13.83 3.98 -5.68
CA SER A 75 -12.78 4.43 -6.60
C SER A 75 -11.39 4.21 -5.99
N GLU A 76 -10.34 4.24 -6.80
CA GLU A 76 -8.97 4.14 -6.31
C GLU A 76 -8.59 5.31 -5.39
N SER A 77 -9.11 6.52 -5.67
CA SER A 77 -8.82 7.68 -4.85
C SER A 77 -9.46 7.61 -3.46
N GLU A 78 -10.65 7.02 -3.32
CA GLU A 78 -11.30 6.80 -2.03
C GLU A 78 -10.55 5.80 -1.16
N LEU A 79 -9.85 4.88 -1.80
CA LEU A 79 -9.02 3.87 -1.16
C LEU A 79 -7.56 4.30 -0.96
N ASN A 80 -7.20 5.54 -1.30
CA ASN A 80 -5.82 6.05 -1.30
C ASN A 80 -4.85 5.19 -2.13
N LEU A 81 -5.33 4.55 -3.20
CA LEU A 81 -4.51 3.74 -4.11
C LEU A 81 -3.91 4.58 -5.24
N SER A 82 -4.64 5.57 -5.70
CA SER A 82 -4.18 6.55 -6.70
C SER A 82 -4.92 7.88 -6.55
N ASN A 83 -4.53 8.89 -7.32
CA ASN A 83 -5.23 10.18 -7.38
C ASN A 83 -6.40 10.16 -8.39
N GLN A 84 -6.64 9.05 -9.08
CA GLN A 84 -7.72 8.93 -10.04
C GLN A 84 -9.06 8.80 -9.32
N SER A 85 -9.98 9.71 -9.62
CA SER A 85 -11.32 9.79 -9.03
C SER A 85 -12.43 9.53 -10.05
N GLU A 86 -12.09 9.27 -11.30
CA GLU A 86 -13.06 9.03 -12.37
C GLU A 86 -13.58 7.59 -12.30
N GLY A 87 -14.77 7.43 -11.72
CA GLY A 87 -15.43 6.14 -11.64
C GLY A 87 -14.95 5.24 -10.52
N ILE A 88 -15.52 4.03 -10.47
CA ILE A 88 -15.15 2.98 -9.54
C ILE A 88 -13.97 2.15 -10.07
N THR A 89 -13.20 1.56 -9.17
CA THR A 89 -12.06 0.69 -9.50
C THR A 89 -12.47 -0.47 -10.39
N GLU A 90 -11.79 -0.64 -11.54
CA GLU A 90 -11.98 -1.79 -12.44
C GLU A 90 -10.90 -2.83 -12.18
N LEU A 91 -11.31 -4.05 -11.83
CA LEU A 91 -10.40 -5.15 -11.56
C LEU A 91 -10.32 -6.10 -12.75
N SER A 92 -9.11 -6.55 -13.11
CA SER A 92 -8.89 -7.52 -14.18
C SER A 92 -9.64 -8.83 -13.90
N VAL A 93 -10.45 -9.26 -14.86
CA VAL A 93 -11.23 -10.50 -14.78
C VAL A 93 -10.30 -11.72 -14.66
N GLU A 94 -9.20 -11.75 -15.40
CA GLU A 94 -8.23 -12.85 -15.39
C GLU A 94 -7.65 -13.10 -13.99
N LYS A 95 -7.38 -12.02 -13.26
CA LYS A 95 -6.74 -12.08 -11.95
C LYS A 95 -7.72 -12.24 -10.79
N TYR A 96 -8.93 -11.70 -10.91
CA TYR A 96 -9.86 -11.53 -9.80
C TYR A 96 -11.20 -12.24 -9.93
N ALA A 97 -11.54 -12.87 -11.08
CA ALA A 97 -12.82 -13.54 -11.28
C ALA A 97 -13.13 -14.60 -10.21
N LYS A 98 -12.12 -15.38 -9.80
CA LYS A 98 -12.23 -16.41 -8.75
C LYS A 98 -12.07 -15.86 -7.32
N LYS A 99 -11.95 -14.54 -7.16
CA LYS A 99 -11.68 -13.89 -5.88
C LYS A 99 -12.82 -12.98 -5.41
N VAL A 100 -14.00 -13.16 -5.96
CA VAL A 100 -15.21 -12.45 -5.48
C VAL A 100 -15.46 -12.88 -4.03
N GLY A 101 -15.72 -11.90 -3.16
CA GLY A 101 -15.90 -12.12 -1.73
C GLY A 101 -14.63 -12.17 -0.88
N ILE A 102 -13.45 -12.11 -1.50
CA ILE A 102 -12.18 -12.04 -0.77
C ILE A 102 -11.83 -10.58 -0.48
N ASN A 103 -11.22 -10.33 0.68
CA ASN A 103 -10.70 -9.02 1.01
C ASN A 103 -9.67 -8.57 -0.04
N TYR A 104 -9.92 -7.40 -0.64
CA TYR A 104 -9.00 -6.80 -1.61
C TYR A 104 -7.69 -6.35 -0.96
N PHE A 105 -7.79 -5.82 0.25
CA PHE A 105 -6.63 -5.56 1.09
C PHE A 105 -6.40 -6.79 1.97
N PRO A 106 -5.56 -7.76 1.54
CA PRO A 106 -5.10 -8.77 2.48
C PRO A 106 -4.48 -8.02 3.65
N LYS A 107 -4.74 -8.50 4.86
CA LYS A 107 -4.09 -7.95 6.07
C LYS A 107 -2.66 -7.64 5.69
N SER A 108 -2.30 -6.37 5.69
CA SER A 108 -0.96 -5.92 5.32
C SER A 108 0.02 -6.77 6.13
N SER A 109 0.80 -7.58 5.45
CA SER A 109 1.85 -8.38 6.10
C SER A 109 2.97 -7.48 6.66
N LEU A 110 2.92 -6.19 6.35
CA LEU A 110 3.84 -5.19 6.83
C LEU A 110 3.11 -4.35 7.90
N ASN A 111 3.28 -4.77 9.15
CA ASN A 111 2.96 -3.89 10.27
C ASN A 111 4.01 -2.78 10.30
N VAL A 112 3.62 -1.58 9.91
CA VAL A 112 4.45 -0.39 10.00
C VAL A 112 4.18 0.25 11.35
N ILE A 113 5.26 0.54 12.08
CA ILE A 113 5.23 1.25 13.35
C ILE A 113 5.99 2.56 13.13
N ASP A 114 5.33 3.68 13.32
CA ASP A 114 5.96 4.99 13.33
C ASP A 114 6.49 5.29 14.73
N ILE A 115 7.78 5.60 14.84
CA ILE A 115 8.46 5.80 16.13
C ILE A 115 9.14 7.17 16.12
N SER A 116 8.72 8.04 17.03
CA SER A 116 9.41 9.28 17.30
C SER A 116 10.61 9.05 18.23
N ILE A 117 11.79 9.43 17.78
CA ILE A 117 13.04 9.29 18.53
C ILE A 117 13.49 10.66 19.04
N THR A 118 13.83 10.72 20.32
CA THR A 118 14.38 11.93 20.94
C THR A 118 15.79 12.26 20.39
N PRO A 119 16.20 13.54 20.28
CA PRO A 119 17.47 13.94 19.67
C PRO A 119 18.73 13.31 20.31
N ASN A 120 18.67 12.97 21.59
CA ASN A 120 19.77 12.33 22.32
C ASN A 120 19.92 10.82 22.06
N ARG A 121 19.00 10.21 21.28
CA ARG A 121 18.99 8.77 20.99
C ARG A 121 19.23 8.50 19.51
N ALA A 122 20.23 9.15 18.91
CA ALA A 122 20.59 8.93 17.52
C ALA A 122 20.94 7.48 17.19
N ASP A 123 21.35 6.68 18.18
CA ASP A 123 21.58 5.24 18.05
C ASP A 123 20.29 4.46 17.70
N CYS A 124 19.10 4.99 18.03
CA CYS A 124 17.79 4.40 17.76
C CYS A 124 17.15 4.86 16.44
N LEU A 125 17.81 5.70 15.63
CA LEU A 125 17.31 6.10 14.29
C LEU A 125 17.33 4.96 13.26
N GLY A 126 17.81 3.79 13.62
CA GLY A 126 17.80 2.60 12.76
C GLY A 126 17.27 1.36 13.47
N VAL A 127 16.79 0.42 12.66
CA VAL A 127 16.18 -0.85 13.13
C VAL A 127 17.06 -1.59 14.15
N ARG A 128 18.39 -1.57 13.97
CA ARG A 128 19.32 -2.27 14.86
C ARG A 128 19.41 -1.62 16.23
N GLY A 129 19.40 -0.29 16.32
CA GLY A 129 19.39 0.43 17.58
C GLY A 129 18.13 0.16 18.38
N ILE A 130 16.98 0.23 17.72
CA ILE A 130 15.67 -0.11 18.32
C ILE A 130 15.67 -1.58 18.80
N ALA A 131 16.14 -2.52 17.98
CA ALA A 131 16.19 -3.93 18.37
C ALA A 131 17.10 -4.18 19.58
N ARG A 132 18.22 -3.45 19.69
CA ARG A 132 19.13 -3.51 20.86
C ARG A 132 18.47 -2.97 22.10
N ASP A 133 17.75 -1.85 21.98
CA ASP A 133 17.03 -1.20 23.08
C ASP A 133 15.90 -2.10 23.61
N LEU A 134 15.11 -2.70 22.71
CA LEU A 134 14.09 -3.68 23.06
C LEU A 134 14.68 -4.94 23.74
N ALA A 135 15.84 -5.39 23.29
CA ALA A 135 16.52 -6.53 23.92
C ALA A 135 17.02 -6.16 25.31
N ALA A 136 17.52 -4.95 25.52
CA ALA A 136 17.92 -4.43 26.83
C ALA A 136 16.74 -4.29 27.79
N ALA A 137 15.55 -3.92 27.26
CA ALA A 137 14.30 -3.86 28.01
C ALA A 137 13.66 -5.25 28.27
N GLY A 138 14.30 -6.34 27.89
CA GLY A 138 13.80 -7.70 28.14
C GLY A 138 12.73 -8.20 27.16
N SER A 139 12.39 -7.41 26.11
CA SER A 139 11.35 -7.76 25.12
C SER A 139 11.80 -8.85 24.12
N GLY A 140 13.03 -9.31 24.20
CA GLY A 140 13.56 -10.36 23.31
C GLY A 140 15.09 -10.46 23.35
N LYS A 141 15.64 -11.25 22.41
CA LYS A 141 17.09 -11.42 22.26
C LYS A 141 17.55 -10.87 20.91
N LEU A 142 18.61 -10.07 20.92
CA LEU A 142 19.20 -9.54 19.69
C LEU A 142 19.80 -10.67 18.85
N LYS A 143 19.30 -10.88 17.64
CA LYS A 143 19.84 -11.88 16.72
C LYS A 143 21.19 -11.43 16.17
N LYS A 144 22.13 -12.38 16.04
CA LYS A 144 23.38 -12.13 15.31
C LYS A 144 23.07 -11.77 13.86
N GLN A 145 23.68 -10.70 13.38
CA GLN A 145 23.56 -10.29 11.98
C GLN A 145 24.23 -11.32 11.09
N LYS A 146 23.47 -11.86 10.13
CA LYS A 146 24.07 -12.70 9.10
C LYS A 146 24.97 -11.81 8.23
N LYS A 147 26.24 -12.15 8.16
CA LYS A 147 27.17 -11.52 7.22
C LYS A 147 26.85 -12.11 5.84
N GLU A 148 26.23 -11.33 4.99
CA GLU A 148 26.09 -11.69 3.58
C GLU A 148 27.47 -11.61 2.92
N LYS A 149 27.90 -12.69 2.29
CA LYS A 149 29.11 -12.66 1.47
C LYS A 149 28.80 -11.85 0.22
N LEU A 150 29.37 -10.67 0.12
CA LEU A 150 29.30 -9.89 -1.10
C LEU A 150 29.99 -10.69 -2.22
N ASN A 151 29.24 -10.97 -3.28
CA ASN A 151 29.76 -11.70 -4.43
C ASN A 151 30.60 -10.75 -5.27
N GLN A 152 31.87 -10.61 -4.94
CA GLN A 152 32.82 -9.73 -5.63
C GLN A 152 33.22 -10.33 -6.99
N LYS A 153 32.29 -10.28 -7.95
CA LYS A 153 32.58 -10.72 -9.33
C LYS A 153 33.37 -9.72 -10.13
N ASN A 154 33.52 -8.50 -9.68
CA ASN A 154 34.17 -7.42 -10.44
C ASN A 154 35.51 -7.05 -9.83
N LYS A 155 36.55 -7.06 -10.65
CA LYS A 155 37.92 -6.71 -10.25
C LYS A 155 38.23 -5.21 -10.34
N GLN A 156 37.23 -4.37 -10.66
CA GLN A 156 37.42 -2.92 -10.69
C GLN A 156 37.70 -2.41 -9.27
N LYS A 157 38.86 -1.80 -9.11
CA LYS A 157 39.24 -1.16 -7.84
C LYS A 157 38.88 0.32 -7.89
N LEU A 158 38.14 0.77 -6.88
CA LEU A 158 37.94 2.20 -6.65
C LEU A 158 39.20 2.75 -5.98
N SER A 159 39.87 3.71 -6.60
CA SER A 159 41.00 4.40 -5.97
C SER A 159 40.45 5.54 -5.10
N VAL A 160 40.62 5.44 -3.79
CA VAL A 160 40.22 6.49 -2.85
C VAL A 160 41.49 7.03 -2.18
N LYS A 161 41.73 8.34 -2.31
CA LYS A 161 42.82 9.03 -1.63
C LYS A 161 42.27 9.86 -0.47
N LEU A 162 42.65 9.51 0.76
CA LEU A 162 42.34 10.31 1.92
C LEU A 162 43.42 11.39 2.09
N ILE A 163 43.03 12.65 1.98
CA ILE A 163 43.92 13.78 2.26
C ILE A 163 43.79 14.06 3.77
N LYS A 164 44.86 13.80 4.51
CA LYS A 164 44.90 14.02 5.96
C LYS A 164 45.24 15.47 6.28
N GLU A 165 44.28 16.20 6.83
CA GLU A 165 44.47 17.52 7.43
C GLU A 165 44.44 17.41 8.97
N LYS A 166 45.10 18.36 9.64
CA LYS A 166 45.38 18.29 11.09
C LYS A 166 44.16 18.15 12.01
N ASN A 167 42.92 18.39 11.54
CA ASN A 167 41.70 18.34 12.37
C ASN A 167 40.56 17.56 11.68
N GLN A 168 40.85 16.39 11.11
CA GLN A 168 39.82 15.60 10.44
C GLN A 168 38.96 14.80 11.42
N GLY A 169 37.64 15.02 11.39
CA GLY A 169 36.67 14.23 12.13
C GLY A 169 36.43 12.82 11.54
N CYS A 170 36.88 12.54 10.29
CA CYS A 170 36.72 11.24 9.65
C CYS A 170 37.96 10.40 9.81
N THR A 171 37.93 9.40 10.68
CA THR A 171 39.04 8.46 10.95
C THR A 171 39.01 7.24 10.05
N ILE A 172 37.83 6.83 9.57
CA ILE A 172 37.64 5.63 8.73
C ILE A 172 36.66 5.98 7.62
N PHE A 173 37.04 5.69 6.38
CA PHE A 173 36.15 5.82 5.21
C PHE A 173 36.03 4.47 4.48
N GLY A 174 34.79 3.98 4.34
CA GLY A 174 34.49 2.77 3.58
C GLY A 174 33.71 3.11 2.32
N SER A 175 34.10 2.55 1.19
CA SER A 175 33.39 2.73 -0.08
C SER A 175 33.09 1.40 -0.76
N CYS A 176 32.05 1.36 -1.55
CA CYS A 176 31.68 0.19 -2.34
C CYS A 176 31.26 0.67 -3.75
N LEU A 177 31.83 0.05 -4.77
CA LEU A 177 31.44 0.29 -6.15
C LEU A 177 30.37 -0.72 -6.57
N ILE A 178 29.21 -0.23 -6.94
CA ILE A 178 28.11 -1.03 -7.49
C ILE A 178 28.07 -0.79 -8.99
N VAL A 179 28.21 -1.85 -9.77
CA VAL A 179 28.25 -1.77 -11.25
C VAL A 179 27.03 -2.44 -11.87
N GLY A 180 26.70 -2.03 -13.11
CA GLY A 180 25.57 -2.60 -13.84
C GLY A 180 24.20 -2.13 -13.34
N VAL A 181 24.15 -1.04 -12.58
CA VAL A 181 22.89 -0.46 -12.10
C VAL A 181 22.17 0.17 -13.28
N LYS A 182 20.88 -0.21 -13.45
CA LYS A 182 19.99 0.43 -14.40
C LYS A 182 18.90 1.17 -13.60
N ASN A 183 18.81 2.48 -13.83
CA ASN A 183 17.74 3.25 -13.23
C ASN A 183 16.47 3.04 -14.05
N THR A 184 15.56 2.26 -13.49
CA THR A 184 14.24 1.93 -14.05
C THR A 184 13.17 2.24 -13.02
N GLU A 185 11.93 1.89 -13.29
CA GLU A 185 10.91 1.91 -12.25
C GLU A 185 11.25 0.96 -11.10
N SER A 186 10.87 1.35 -9.89
CA SER A 186 11.02 0.47 -8.72
C SER A 186 10.33 -0.88 -8.95
N PRO A 187 10.96 -2.01 -8.63
CA PRO A 187 10.30 -3.31 -8.72
C PRO A 187 9.10 -3.39 -7.75
N ASP A 188 8.12 -4.22 -8.07
CA ASP A 188 6.85 -4.29 -7.34
C ASP A 188 6.98 -4.54 -5.84
N TRP A 189 7.94 -5.38 -5.43
CA TRP A 189 8.20 -5.62 -4.01
C TRP A 189 8.68 -4.36 -3.28
N LEU A 190 9.48 -3.53 -3.94
CA LEU A 190 9.99 -2.27 -3.41
C LEU A 190 8.90 -1.21 -3.40
N LYS A 191 8.12 -1.08 -4.50
CA LYS A 191 6.95 -0.19 -4.57
C LYS A 191 6.00 -0.45 -3.40
N LYS A 192 5.62 -1.70 -3.17
CA LYS A 192 4.75 -2.09 -2.07
C LYS A 192 5.29 -1.68 -0.71
N LYS A 193 6.59 -1.86 -0.50
CA LYS A 193 7.27 -1.52 0.75
C LYS A 193 7.31 0.00 0.98
N ILE A 194 7.67 0.77 -0.03
CA ILE A 194 7.73 2.24 0.03
C ILE A 194 6.33 2.83 0.27
N ILE A 195 5.31 2.34 -0.46
CA ILE A 195 3.92 2.78 -0.29
C ILE A 195 3.41 2.45 1.12
N SER A 196 3.75 1.28 1.66
CA SER A 196 3.35 0.91 3.03
C SER A 196 3.94 1.84 4.11
N LEU A 197 5.06 2.50 3.80
CA LEU A 197 5.69 3.52 4.64
C LEU A 197 5.14 4.93 4.41
N GLY A 198 4.07 5.09 3.60
CA GLY A 198 3.52 6.40 3.25
C GLY A 198 4.40 7.20 2.29
N GLN A 199 5.40 6.57 1.66
CA GLN A 199 6.33 7.21 0.74
C GLN A 199 5.96 6.92 -0.73
N LYS A 200 6.37 7.82 -1.64
CA LYS A 200 6.13 7.66 -3.08
C LYS A 200 7.33 6.96 -3.74
N PRO A 201 7.14 5.81 -4.40
CA PRO A 201 8.21 5.19 -5.18
C PRO A 201 8.50 6.03 -6.42
N ILE A 202 9.77 6.42 -6.63
CA ILE A 202 10.18 7.25 -7.75
C ILE A 202 10.95 6.41 -8.77
N SER A 203 11.97 5.68 -8.32
CA SER A 203 12.85 4.90 -9.20
C SER A 203 13.42 3.68 -8.46
N ALA A 204 14.19 2.85 -9.17
CA ALA A 204 14.85 1.68 -8.60
C ALA A 204 16.08 2.04 -7.75
N ILE A 205 16.58 3.25 -7.89
CA ILE A 205 17.76 3.80 -7.19
C ILE A 205 17.30 4.95 -6.31
#